data_1a201f85229ed76892854798cfaff3a9
#
_entry.id   1a201f85229ed76892854798cfaff3a9
#
_cell.length_a   1.000
_cell.length_b   1.000
_cell.length_c   1.000
_cell.angle_alpha   90.00
_cell.angle_beta   90.00
_cell.angle_gamma   90.00
#
_symmetry.space_group_name_H-M   'P 1'
#
loop_
_entity.id
_entity.type
_entity.pdbx_description
1 polymer ?
#
loop_
_entity_poly.entity_id
_entity_poly.type
_entity_poly.pdbx_seq_one_letter_code
_entity_poly.pdbx_strand_id
1 'polypeptide(L)'
;MSESVTASSTMDCYSTKNILVLYVGGTIGMKKNNNGALIPAQNAFLKKIKSNPELHDAKWANLFLEDRLKENEMVLPQSCGDKIIYRMIEYSPLLDSSNMTSKDWIRIAKDIEFYYNKYDGFVVLHGTDTLAYTSSALSFMLDGLQKPVIITGSQIPIFESRSDAKDNFFGSLFIAGSFLIPEVCVFFANKLFRGNRVAKISTDDLDAFASPNYHALVDVGIGFRVYDHYIKKIDLCKQFTVFTELNPNVAVLEFFPTITAEMLSAFLQLPKVEGVVIQSFGSGNVPSKIEILEVLRNAVNKGVMIVNITICAKGNVSYSYETGKVLEDIGVVSGEDLTIEAALAKMCYVLGLPDLTFQERMQVMRSDLRGEMTITMNT
;
A
#
# COMPACT_ATOMS: atom_id res chain seq x y z
N MET A 1 -51.29 25.95 -15.62
CA MET A 1 -50.68 24.81 -16.33
C MET A 1 -49.30 24.65 -15.74
N SER A 2 -49.15 23.75 -14.79
CA SER A 2 -47.86 23.42 -14.17
C SER A 2 -47.27 22.26 -14.96
N GLU A 3 -46.20 22.53 -15.69
CA GLU A 3 -45.40 21.48 -16.36
C GLU A 3 -44.76 20.57 -15.31
N SER A 4 -45.24 19.35 -15.24
CA SER A 4 -44.57 18.27 -14.58
C SER A 4 -43.36 17.85 -15.45
N VAL A 5 -42.18 18.38 -15.15
CA VAL A 5 -40.92 17.89 -15.69
C VAL A 5 -40.71 16.49 -15.10
N THR A 6 -40.90 15.49 -15.92
CA THR A 6 -40.74 14.10 -15.54
C THR A 6 -39.26 13.83 -15.21
N ALA A 7 -38.97 13.33 -14.03
CA ALA A 7 -37.63 13.00 -13.50
C ALA A 7 -36.82 12.00 -14.39
N SER A 8 -37.48 11.37 -15.35
CA SER A 8 -36.86 10.35 -16.23
C SER A 8 -35.90 10.92 -17.28
N SER A 9 -36.00 12.23 -17.64
CA SER A 9 -35.15 12.85 -18.68
C SER A 9 -33.85 13.47 -18.15
N THR A 10 -33.64 13.51 -16.83
CA THR A 10 -32.43 14.12 -16.23
C THR A 10 -31.35 13.09 -15.85
N MET A 11 -31.63 11.80 -15.96
CA MET A 11 -30.68 10.74 -15.65
C MET A 11 -29.57 10.56 -16.70
N ASP A 12 -29.82 10.93 -17.96
CA ASP A 12 -28.84 10.86 -19.04
C ASP A 12 -27.74 11.94 -18.98
N CYS A 13 -27.79 12.84 -17.98
CA CYS A 13 -26.85 13.95 -17.83
C CYS A 13 -25.70 13.70 -16.85
N TYR A 14 -25.77 12.65 -16.02
CA TYR A 14 -24.72 12.37 -15.04
C TYR A 14 -24.00 11.07 -15.37
N SER A 15 -22.72 11.18 -15.72
CA SER A 15 -21.81 10.04 -15.69
C SER A 15 -21.61 9.58 -14.23
N THR A 16 -21.59 8.29 -14.02
CA THR A 16 -21.39 7.71 -12.69
C THR A 16 -20.10 6.88 -12.65
N LYS A 17 -19.39 6.96 -11.53
CA LYS A 17 -18.24 6.12 -11.22
C LYS A 17 -18.56 5.22 -10.06
N ASN A 18 -18.25 3.94 -10.20
CA ASN A 18 -18.53 2.92 -9.21
C ASN A 18 -17.24 2.53 -8.48
N ILE A 19 -17.18 2.75 -7.17
CA ILE A 19 -16.01 2.44 -6.36
C ILE A 19 -16.33 1.31 -5.39
N LEU A 20 -15.45 0.31 -5.32
CA LEU A 20 -15.55 -0.72 -4.30
C LEU A 20 -14.70 -0.35 -3.09
N VAL A 21 -15.31 -0.37 -1.92
CA VAL A 21 -14.63 -0.22 -0.62
C VAL A 21 -14.52 -1.59 0.04
N LEU A 22 -13.30 -2.04 0.28
CA LEU A 22 -13.00 -3.21 1.10
C LEU A 22 -12.63 -2.73 2.51
N TYR A 23 -13.54 -2.90 3.46
CA TYR A 23 -13.26 -2.59 4.85
C TYR A 23 -12.67 -3.81 5.54
N VAL A 24 -11.34 -3.83 5.61
CA VAL A 24 -10.55 -4.95 6.14
C VAL A 24 -10.47 -4.90 7.66
N GLY A 25 -10.40 -3.69 8.23
CA GLY A 25 -10.29 -3.45 9.67
C GLY A 25 -9.55 -2.15 9.98
N GLY A 26 -8.92 -2.10 11.15
CA GLY A 26 -8.13 -0.96 11.62
C GLY A 26 -8.90 0.04 12.46
N THR A 27 -8.14 0.98 13.02
CA THR A 27 -8.61 2.01 13.97
C THR A 27 -9.79 2.82 13.43
N ILE A 28 -9.86 3.02 12.12
CA ILE A 28 -10.88 3.84 11.46
C ILE A 28 -12.32 3.48 11.89
N GLY A 29 -12.61 2.20 12.12
CA GLY A 29 -13.93 1.73 12.52
C GLY A 29 -13.97 1.10 13.91
N MET A 30 -12.94 1.26 14.73
CA MET A 30 -12.92 0.77 16.11
C MET A 30 -13.77 1.65 17.03
N LYS A 31 -14.24 1.05 18.11
CA LYS A 31 -14.95 1.74 19.21
C LYS A 31 -14.29 1.45 20.55
N LYS A 32 -14.36 2.40 21.47
CA LYS A 32 -13.93 2.16 22.86
C LYS A 32 -14.88 1.19 23.55
N ASN A 33 -14.32 0.17 24.19
CA ASN A 33 -15.05 -0.68 25.11
C ASN A 33 -15.21 0.00 26.48
N ASN A 34 -15.85 -0.69 27.43
CA ASN A 34 -16.08 -0.16 28.79
C ASN A 34 -14.80 0.19 29.55
N ASN A 35 -13.65 -0.37 29.16
CA ASN A 35 -12.34 -0.11 29.77
C ASN A 35 -11.54 0.96 28.99
N GLY A 36 -12.14 1.62 27.99
CA GLY A 36 -11.48 2.63 27.16
C GLY A 36 -10.60 2.08 26.05
N ALA A 37 -10.43 0.77 25.91
CA ALA A 37 -9.63 0.15 24.86
C ALA A 37 -10.41 0.13 23.53
N LEU A 38 -9.71 0.39 22.42
CA LEU A 38 -10.26 0.32 21.07
C LEU A 38 -10.43 -1.15 20.66
N ILE A 39 -11.62 -1.50 20.20
CA ILE A 39 -11.97 -2.83 19.70
C ILE A 39 -12.68 -2.73 18.35
N PRO A 40 -12.50 -3.72 17.44
CA PRO A 40 -13.27 -3.80 16.21
C PRO A 40 -14.78 -3.82 16.48
N ALA A 41 -15.54 -3.05 15.71
CA ALA A 41 -16.99 -2.93 15.87
C ALA A 41 -17.71 -3.32 14.57
N GLN A 42 -18.04 -4.62 14.45
CA GLN A 42 -18.68 -5.19 13.27
C GLN A 42 -19.98 -4.45 12.93
N ASN A 43 -20.24 -4.18 11.65
CA ASN A 43 -21.40 -3.46 11.11
C ASN A 43 -21.63 -2.03 11.64
N ALA A 44 -20.71 -1.50 12.48
CA ALA A 44 -20.89 -0.17 13.05
C ALA A 44 -20.43 0.93 12.10
N PHE A 45 -19.37 0.66 11.34
CA PHE A 45 -18.78 1.61 10.41
C PHE A 45 -19.76 1.95 9.28
N LEU A 46 -20.35 0.96 8.62
CA LEU A 46 -21.34 1.16 7.56
C LEU A 46 -22.52 2.01 8.03
N LYS A 47 -23.07 1.74 9.24
CA LYS A 47 -24.15 2.55 9.81
C LYS A 47 -23.75 4.00 10.02
N LYS A 48 -22.52 4.23 10.49
CA LYS A 48 -21.98 5.59 10.70
C LYS A 48 -21.85 6.35 9.39
N ILE A 49 -21.35 5.69 8.34
CA ILE A 49 -21.21 6.30 7.01
C ILE A 49 -22.56 6.69 6.42
N LYS A 50 -23.55 5.78 6.44
CA LYS A 50 -24.90 6.05 5.92
C LYS A 50 -25.59 7.23 6.59
N SER A 51 -25.35 7.43 7.88
CA SER A 51 -25.94 8.54 8.64
C SER A 51 -25.16 9.85 8.51
N ASN A 52 -24.00 9.85 7.84
CA ASN A 52 -23.16 11.04 7.72
C ASN A 52 -23.39 11.74 6.36
N PRO A 53 -23.98 12.95 6.33
CA PRO A 53 -24.26 13.69 5.10
C PRO A 53 -22.99 14.14 4.35
N GLU A 54 -21.82 14.14 5.00
CA GLU A 54 -20.53 14.41 4.36
C GLU A 54 -19.99 13.21 3.58
N LEU A 55 -20.52 12.01 3.82
CA LEU A 55 -20.08 10.77 3.17
C LEU A 55 -21.21 10.11 2.37
N HIS A 56 -22.48 10.45 2.62
CA HIS A 56 -23.62 9.92 1.89
C HIS A 56 -24.64 11.01 1.54
N ASP A 57 -24.81 11.30 0.26
CA ASP A 57 -25.86 12.17 -0.29
C ASP A 57 -27.18 11.40 -0.39
N ALA A 58 -27.85 11.21 0.74
CA ALA A 58 -29.14 10.52 0.78
C ALA A 58 -30.24 11.23 -0.01
N LYS A 59 -30.18 12.56 -0.13
CA LYS A 59 -31.17 13.33 -0.91
C LYS A 59 -31.05 13.03 -2.39
N TRP A 60 -29.85 13.11 -2.93
CA TRP A 60 -29.60 12.80 -4.33
C TRP A 60 -29.88 11.31 -4.62
N ALA A 61 -29.47 10.40 -3.74
CA ALA A 61 -29.74 8.98 -3.86
C ALA A 61 -31.24 8.68 -3.96
N ASN A 62 -32.07 9.26 -3.09
CA ASN A 62 -33.52 9.08 -3.10
C ASN A 62 -34.19 9.69 -4.35
N LEU A 63 -33.67 10.82 -4.85
CA LEU A 63 -34.27 11.49 -6.01
C LEU A 63 -33.94 10.79 -7.34
N PHE A 64 -32.74 10.25 -7.48
CA PHE A 64 -32.23 9.78 -8.79
C PHE A 64 -32.04 8.27 -8.88
N LEU A 65 -31.83 7.59 -7.74
CA LEU A 65 -31.62 6.14 -7.72
C LEU A 65 -32.83 5.37 -7.17
N GLU A 66 -33.71 6.03 -6.41
CA GLU A 66 -34.89 5.42 -5.78
C GLU A 66 -34.54 4.08 -5.09
N ASP A 67 -35.25 2.99 -5.44
CA ASP A 67 -35.01 1.64 -4.90
C ASP A 67 -33.84 0.88 -5.58
N ARG A 68 -33.10 1.52 -6.47
CA ARG A 68 -31.97 0.87 -7.20
C ARG A 68 -30.70 0.78 -6.36
N LEU A 69 -30.56 1.59 -5.31
CA LEU A 69 -29.41 1.56 -4.44
C LEU A 69 -29.47 0.35 -3.49
N LYS A 70 -28.44 -0.49 -3.49
CA LYS A 70 -28.38 -1.63 -2.59
C LYS A 70 -28.09 -1.19 -1.15
N GLU A 71 -28.36 -2.06 -0.20
CA GLU A 71 -28.23 -1.75 1.24
C GLU A 71 -26.83 -1.25 1.64
N ASN A 72 -25.77 -1.73 0.99
CA ASN A 72 -24.38 -1.37 1.25
C ASN A 72 -23.77 -0.42 0.21
N GLU A 73 -24.63 0.27 -0.57
CA GLU A 73 -24.23 1.29 -1.53
C GLU A 73 -24.58 2.69 -1.02
N MET A 74 -23.71 3.64 -1.28
CA MET A 74 -23.82 5.05 -0.91
C MET A 74 -23.39 5.93 -2.06
N VAL A 75 -23.80 7.20 -2.02
CA VAL A 75 -23.42 8.23 -3.01
C VAL A 75 -22.54 9.27 -2.33
N LEU A 76 -21.37 9.55 -2.87
CA LEU A 76 -20.49 10.57 -2.33
C LEU A 76 -21.06 11.97 -2.64
N PRO A 77 -21.20 12.85 -1.63
CA PRO A 77 -21.64 14.22 -1.85
C PRO A 77 -20.64 14.99 -2.74
N GLN A 78 -21.14 15.47 -3.88
CA GLN A 78 -20.34 16.26 -4.82
C GLN A 78 -21.18 17.33 -5.49
N SER A 79 -20.61 18.53 -5.65
CA SER A 79 -21.27 19.66 -6.32
C SER A 79 -21.11 19.62 -7.85
N CYS A 80 -20.03 19.04 -8.36
CA CYS A 80 -19.66 19.02 -9.77
C CYS A 80 -19.00 17.68 -10.17
N GLY A 81 -19.04 17.35 -11.45
CA GLY A 81 -18.40 16.17 -12.02
C GLY A 81 -19.26 14.89 -11.97
N ASP A 82 -18.61 13.76 -12.26
CA ASP A 82 -19.25 12.45 -12.25
C ASP A 82 -19.69 12.09 -10.83
N LYS A 83 -20.88 11.53 -10.68
CA LYS A 83 -21.34 11.06 -9.37
C LYS A 83 -20.61 9.78 -8.99
N ILE A 84 -20.04 9.75 -7.78
CA ILE A 84 -19.37 8.58 -7.24
C ILE A 84 -20.34 7.79 -6.39
N ILE A 85 -20.66 6.59 -6.87
CA ILE A 85 -21.42 5.58 -6.13
C ILE A 85 -20.39 4.60 -5.56
N TYR A 86 -20.44 4.36 -4.26
CA TYR A 86 -19.51 3.41 -3.67
C TYR A 86 -20.22 2.33 -2.87
N ARG A 87 -19.74 1.11 -2.99
CA ARG A 87 -20.22 -0.06 -2.27
C ARG A 87 -19.19 -0.49 -1.25
N MET A 88 -19.65 -0.79 -0.04
CA MET A 88 -18.78 -1.31 1.02
C MET A 88 -18.96 -2.80 1.23
N ILE A 89 -17.84 -3.51 1.28
CA ILE A 89 -17.75 -4.91 1.74
C ILE A 89 -16.91 -4.93 3.00
N GLU A 90 -17.52 -5.31 4.11
CA GLU A 90 -16.87 -5.44 5.40
C GLU A 90 -16.36 -6.87 5.61
N TYR A 91 -15.10 -7.01 6.01
CA TYR A 91 -14.53 -8.32 6.32
C TYR A 91 -15.09 -8.88 7.63
N SER A 92 -15.24 -10.19 7.68
CA SER A 92 -15.63 -10.91 8.91
C SER A 92 -14.67 -12.09 9.13
N PRO A 93 -13.93 -12.10 10.24
CA PRO A 93 -13.78 -11.00 11.20
C PRO A 93 -13.01 -9.79 10.61
N LEU A 94 -13.19 -8.61 11.22
CA LEU A 94 -12.32 -7.46 10.97
C LEU A 94 -10.92 -7.76 11.48
N LEU A 95 -9.90 -7.39 10.70
CA LEU A 95 -8.50 -7.67 11.02
C LEU A 95 -7.88 -6.53 11.82
N ASP A 96 -7.04 -6.89 12.76
CA ASP A 96 -6.04 -5.97 13.31
C ASP A 96 -4.81 -6.03 12.42
N SER A 97 -4.32 -4.87 11.98
CA SER A 97 -3.18 -4.79 11.06
C SER A 97 -1.89 -5.37 11.65
N SER A 98 -1.72 -5.37 12.96
CA SER A 98 -0.57 -6.00 13.64
C SER A 98 -0.52 -7.54 13.48
N ASN A 99 -1.67 -8.15 13.17
CA ASN A 99 -1.81 -9.59 12.97
C ASN A 99 -1.86 -10.00 11.49
N MET A 100 -1.69 -9.07 10.57
CA MET A 100 -1.77 -9.35 9.14
C MET A 100 -0.59 -10.19 8.64
N THR A 101 -0.88 -11.06 7.69
CA THR A 101 0.05 -11.99 7.05
C THR A 101 -0.05 -11.91 5.54
N SER A 102 0.84 -12.59 4.82
CA SER A 102 0.76 -12.72 3.35
C SER A 102 -0.56 -13.32 2.87
N LYS A 103 -1.24 -14.15 3.68
CA LYS A 103 -2.56 -14.70 3.34
C LYS A 103 -3.63 -13.62 3.26
N ASP A 104 -3.52 -12.60 4.09
CA ASP A 104 -4.46 -11.47 4.10
C ASP A 104 -4.22 -10.57 2.88
N TRP A 105 -2.97 -10.34 2.48
CA TRP A 105 -2.65 -9.66 1.23
C TRP A 105 -3.22 -10.40 0.01
N ILE A 106 -3.06 -11.73 -0.03
CA ILE A 106 -3.62 -12.59 -1.09
C ILE A 106 -5.15 -12.49 -1.12
N ARG A 107 -5.81 -12.46 0.05
CA ARG A 107 -7.26 -12.30 0.14
C ARG A 107 -7.72 -10.97 -0.45
N ILE A 108 -7.08 -9.86 -0.06
CA ILE A 108 -7.40 -8.53 -0.59
C ILE A 108 -7.18 -8.48 -2.10
N ALA A 109 -6.07 -9.03 -2.60
CA ALA A 109 -5.75 -9.06 -4.03
C ALA A 109 -6.79 -9.87 -4.83
N LYS A 110 -7.22 -11.03 -4.33
CA LYS A 110 -8.28 -11.85 -4.94
C LYS A 110 -9.65 -11.17 -4.94
N ASP A 111 -9.99 -10.44 -3.87
CA ASP A 111 -11.23 -9.66 -3.84
C ASP A 111 -11.20 -8.54 -4.89
N ILE A 112 -10.07 -7.84 -5.05
CA ILE A 112 -9.89 -6.85 -6.12
C ILE A 112 -10.03 -7.52 -7.48
N GLU A 113 -9.40 -8.66 -7.71
CA GLU A 113 -9.48 -9.43 -8.97
C GLU A 113 -10.94 -9.78 -9.31
N PHE A 114 -11.67 -10.35 -8.35
CA PHE A 114 -13.06 -10.77 -8.53
C PHE A 114 -14.00 -9.63 -8.93
N TYR A 115 -13.72 -8.43 -8.41
CA TYR A 115 -14.54 -7.24 -8.66
C TYR A 115 -13.96 -6.31 -9.74
N TYR A 116 -12.77 -6.60 -10.29
CA TYR A 116 -12.01 -5.69 -11.14
C TYR A 116 -12.83 -5.10 -12.30
N ASN A 117 -13.56 -5.95 -13.02
CA ASN A 117 -14.34 -5.52 -14.18
C ASN A 117 -15.68 -4.83 -13.85
N LYS A 118 -16.06 -4.80 -12.57
CA LYS A 118 -17.36 -4.27 -12.12
C LYS A 118 -17.26 -2.86 -11.52
N TYR A 119 -16.07 -2.42 -11.19
CA TYR A 119 -15.83 -1.13 -10.54
C TYR A 119 -14.75 -0.33 -11.26
N ASP A 120 -14.82 1.00 -11.16
CA ASP A 120 -13.90 1.95 -11.77
C ASP A 120 -12.65 2.18 -10.91
N GLY A 121 -12.71 1.87 -9.62
CA GLY A 121 -11.62 1.99 -8.67
C GLY A 121 -11.90 1.27 -7.35
N PHE A 122 -10.89 1.20 -6.51
CA PHE A 122 -10.94 0.47 -5.25
C PHE A 122 -10.39 1.32 -4.11
N VAL A 123 -11.03 1.22 -2.94
CA VAL A 123 -10.53 1.79 -1.69
C VAL A 123 -10.44 0.66 -0.65
N VAL A 124 -9.31 0.54 0.01
CA VAL A 124 -9.09 -0.45 1.09
C VAL A 124 -8.93 0.28 2.40
N LEU A 125 -9.87 0.06 3.34
CA LEU A 125 -9.77 0.59 4.70
C LEU A 125 -8.99 -0.38 5.58
N HIS A 126 -7.87 0.08 6.11
CA HIS A 126 -6.83 -0.73 6.71
C HIS A 126 -6.33 -0.13 8.03
N GLY A 127 -5.80 -0.95 8.93
CA GLY A 127 -5.09 -0.46 10.11
C GLY A 127 -3.72 0.12 9.77
N THR A 128 -3.30 1.16 10.47
CA THR A 128 -2.12 1.95 10.09
C THR A 128 -0.78 1.24 10.28
N ASP A 129 -0.65 0.27 11.19
CA ASP A 129 0.65 -0.32 11.57
C ASP A 129 1.35 -1.07 10.43
N THR A 130 0.59 -1.81 9.62
CA THR A 130 1.15 -2.57 8.49
C THR A 130 0.59 -2.12 7.13
N LEU A 131 -0.04 -0.94 7.08
CA LEU A 131 -0.61 -0.39 5.85
C LEU A 131 0.43 -0.27 4.74
N ALA A 132 1.64 0.21 5.05
CA ALA A 132 2.73 0.37 4.09
C ALA A 132 3.25 -0.99 3.55
N TYR A 133 3.25 -2.03 4.36
CA TYR A 133 3.55 -3.41 3.92
C TYR A 133 2.48 -3.93 2.97
N THR A 134 1.21 -3.76 3.32
CA THR A 134 0.09 -4.20 2.48
C THR A 134 0.07 -3.45 1.14
N SER A 135 0.28 -2.13 1.14
CA SER A 135 0.33 -1.34 -0.08
C SER A 135 1.51 -1.74 -0.99
N SER A 136 2.66 -2.03 -0.40
CA SER A 136 3.83 -2.53 -1.12
C SER A 136 3.55 -3.91 -1.72
N ALA A 137 3.01 -4.84 -0.94
CA ALA A 137 2.69 -6.19 -1.41
C ALA A 137 1.68 -6.17 -2.56
N LEU A 138 0.58 -5.44 -2.40
CA LEU A 138 -0.43 -5.30 -3.46
C LEU A 138 0.13 -4.65 -4.72
N SER A 139 1.10 -3.73 -4.61
CA SER A 139 1.78 -3.11 -5.76
C SER A 139 2.50 -4.15 -6.63
N PHE A 140 3.08 -5.20 -6.04
CA PHE A 140 3.72 -6.29 -6.78
C PHE A 140 2.72 -7.34 -7.26
N MET A 141 1.70 -7.63 -6.47
CA MET A 141 0.70 -8.66 -6.75
C MET A 141 -0.26 -8.28 -7.87
N LEU A 142 -0.65 -6.99 -7.97
CA LEU A 142 -1.60 -6.48 -8.96
C LEU A 142 -0.85 -5.99 -10.21
N ASP A 143 -0.64 -6.89 -11.15
CA ASP A 143 0.11 -6.58 -12.37
C ASP A 143 -0.81 -6.12 -13.51
N GLY A 144 -0.34 -5.16 -14.33
CA GLY A 144 -1.15 -4.59 -15.41
C GLY A 144 -2.34 -3.75 -14.91
N LEU A 145 -2.23 -3.17 -13.71
CA LEU A 145 -3.29 -2.36 -13.10
C LEU A 145 -3.60 -1.12 -13.96
N GLN A 146 -4.90 -0.93 -14.26
CA GLN A 146 -5.40 0.18 -15.09
C GLN A 146 -6.37 1.09 -14.33
N LYS A 147 -6.58 0.84 -13.05
CA LYS A 147 -7.52 1.54 -12.17
C LYS A 147 -6.86 1.87 -10.84
N PRO A 148 -7.29 2.93 -10.15
CA PRO A 148 -6.75 3.25 -8.83
C PRO A 148 -7.14 2.19 -7.79
N VAL A 149 -6.16 1.80 -6.97
CA VAL A 149 -6.36 1.04 -5.73
C VAL A 149 -5.77 1.87 -4.60
N ILE A 150 -6.62 2.50 -3.80
CA ILE A 150 -6.20 3.43 -2.75
C ILE A 150 -6.38 2.78 -1.38
N ILE A 151 -5.29 2.68 -0.63
CA ILE A 151 -5.32 2.19 0.74
C ILE A 151 -5.29 3.38 1.69
N THR A 152 -6.17 3.36 2.68
CA THR A 152 -6.24 4.39 3.70
C THR A 152 -6.66 3.82 5.05
N GLY A 153 -6.60 4.64 6.07
CA GLY A 153 -7.02 4.34 7.43
C GLY A 153 -7.19 5.63 8.22
N SER A 154 -7.12 5.54 9.52
CA SER A 154 -7.06 6.73 10.38
C SER A 154 -6.31 6.46 11.67
N GLN A 155 -5.77 7.51 12.26
CA GLN A 155 -5.19 7.48 13.61
C GLN A 155 -6.28 7.53 14.67
N ILE A 156 -7.38 8.22 14.39
CA ILE A 156 -8.51 8.40 15.33
C ILE A 156 -9.77 7.78 14.72
N PRO A 157 -10.52 6.95 15.47
CA PRO A 157 -11.75 6.33 14.98
C PRO A 157 -12.78 7.35 14.49
N ILE A 158 -13.58 6.97 13.48
CA ILE A 158 -14.64 7.82 12.91
C ILE A 158 -15.72 8.20 13.91
N PHE A 159 -15.82 7.48 15.03
CA PHE A 159 -16.80 7.72 16.08
C PHE A 159 -16.40 8.84 17.04
N GLU A 160 -15.15 9.24 17.04
CA GLU A 160 -14.64 10.35 17.87
C GLU A 160 -14.94 11.70 17.21
N SER A 161 -15.12 12.76 18.04
CA SER A 161 -15.45 14.10 17.55
C SER A 161 -14.32 14.71 16.71
N ARG A 162 -13.08 14.50 17.13
CA ARG A 162 -11.87 14.86 16.36
C ARG A 162 -11.34 13.58 15.72
N SER A 163 -11.54 13.43 14.42
CA SER A 163 -11.12 12.25 13.68
C SER A 163 -10.64 12.63 12.28
N ASP A 164 -9.53 12.06 11.85
CA ASP A 164 -8.99 12.14 10.49
C ASP A 164 -9.67 11.16 9.53
N ALA A 165 -10.52 10.27 10.05
CA ALA A 165 -11.14 9.20 9.27
C ALA A 165 -12.02 9.71 8.14
N LYS A 166 -12.78 10.80 8.36
CA LYS A 166 -13.69 11.36 7.35
C LYS A 166 -12.91 11.91 6.16
N ASP A 167 -11.90 12.72 6.43
CA ASP A 167 -11.10 13.37 5.40
C ASP A 167 -10.29 12.36 4.61
N ASN A 168 -9.67 11.38 5.29
CA ASN A 168 -8.93 10.30 4.65
C ASN A 168 -9.85 9.42 3.78
N PHE A 169 -11.05 9.09 4.25
CA PHE A 169 -11.99 8.26 3.50
C PHE A 169 -12.61 9.02 2.32
N PHE A 170 -13.08 10.25 2.56
CA PHE A 170 -13.64 11.10 1.50
C PHE A 170 -12.61 11.34 0.38
N GLY A 171 -11.38 11.76 0.75
CA GLY A 171 -10.32 12.01 -0.22
C GLY A 171 -9.97 10.78 -1.04
N SER A 172 -9.91 9.60 -0.41
CA SER A 172 -9.67 8.34 -1.10
C SER A 172 -10.76 8.01 -2.12
N LEU A 173 -12.04 8.15 -1.74
CA LEU A 173 -13.17 7.92 -2.64
C LEU A 173 -13.18 8.91 -3.81
N PHE A 174 -12.96 10.19 -3.50
CA PHE A 174 -12.95 11.24 -4.51
C PHE A 174 -11.84 11.03 -5.53
N ILE A 175 -10.62 10.75 -5.07
CA ILE A 175 -9.48 10.51 -5.96
C ILE A 175 -9.72 9.25 -6.80
N ALA A 176 -10.22 8.15 -6.19
CA ALA A 176 -10.48 6.90 -6.90
C ALA A 176 -11.54 7.04 -8.00
N GLY A 177 -12.52 7.93 -7.81
CA GLY A 177 -13.58 8.16 -8.80
C GLY A 177 -13.31 9.26 -9.81
N SER A 178 -12.39 10.20 -9.50
CA SER A 178 -12.20 11.41 -10.33
C SER A 178 -10.91 11.38 -11.15
N PHE A 179 -9.89 10.61 -10.74
CA PHE A 179 -8.59 10.61 -11.40
C PHE A 179 -8.16 9.21 -11.84
N LEU A 180 -7.59 9.13 -13.02
CA LEU A 180 -7.05 7.88 -13.57
C LEU A 180 -5.61 7.68 -13.07
N ILE A 181 -5.47 7.00 -11.95
CA ILE A 181 -4.17 6.68 -11.33
C ILE A 181 -4.03 5.16 -11.28
N PRO A 182 -3.38 4.52 -12.27
CA PRO A 182 -3.33 3.07 -12.43
C PRO A 182 -2.26 2.45 -11.52
N GLU A 183 -2.32 2.77 -10.24
CA GLU A 183 -1.35 2.35 -9.23
C GLU A 183 -2.03 1.94 -7.93
N VAL A 184 -1.35 1.13 -7.14
CA VAL A 184 -1.65 0.99 -5.72
C VAL A 184 -1.07 2.19 -5.00
N CYS A 185 -1.91 2.92 -4.28
CA CYS A 185 -1.56 4.17 -3.61
C CYS A 185 -1.97 4.14 -2.14
N VAL A 186 -1.35 4.99 -1.35
CA VAL A 186 -1.76 5.31 0.02
C VAL A 186 -2.21 6.76 0.07
N PHE A 187 -3.44 6.98 0.54
CA PHE A 187 -3.93 8.33 0.83
C PHE A 187 -3.99 8.55 2.33
N PHE A 188 -3.28 9.56 2.81
CA PHE A 188 -3.26 9.92 4.22
C PHE A 188 -2.89 11.41 4.40
N ALA A 189 -3.54 12.09 5.34
CA ALA A 189 -3.24 13.48 5.69
C ALA A 189 -3.11 14.39 4.46
N ASN A 190 -4.12 14.35 3.56
CA ASN A 190 -4.20 15.18 2.36
C ASN A 190 -3.14 14.92 1.28
N LYS A 191 -2.46 13.76 1.31
CA LYS A 191 -1.48 13.38 0.29
C LYS A 191 -1.75 11.98 -0.24
N LEU A 192 -1.61 11.82 -1.56
CA LEU A 192 -1.61 10.51 -2.20
C LEU A 192 -0.19 10.13 -2.54
N PHE A 193 0.28 9.03 -1.99
CA PHE A 193 1.60 8.49 -2.24
C PHE A 193 1.52 7.22 -3.08
N ARG A 194 2.57 6.92 -3.85
CA ARG A 194 2.74 5.59 -4.46
C ARG A 194 2.91 4.55 -3.35
N GLY A 195 2.11 3.47 -3.37
CA GLY A 195 1.98 2.55 -2.26
C GLY A 195 3.25 1.80 -1.86
N ASN A 196 4.16 1.58 -2.80
CA ASN A 196 5.45 0.93 -2.56
C ASN A 196 6.62 1.92 -2.31
N ARG A 197 6.29 3.19 -2.03
CA ARG A 197 7.26 4.23 -1.66
C ARG A 197 6.99 4.81 -0.27
N VAL A 198 6.01 4.25 0.45
CA VAL A 198 5.49 4.79 1.71
C VAL A 198 6.07 4.04 2.90
N ALA A 199 6.34 4.79 3.97
CA ALA A 199 6.64 4.27 5.30
C ALA A 199 5.78 4.97 6.35
N LYS A 200 5.43 4.27 7.45
CA LYS A 200 4.82 4.87 8.62
C LYS A 200 5.89 5.57 9.45
N ILE A 201 5.77 6.88 9.63
CA ILE A 201 6.79 7.72 10.27
C ILE A 201 6.39 8.23 11.65
N SER A 202 5.11 8.17 12.01
CA SER A 202 4.62 8.61 13.32
C SER A 202 3.50 7.72 13.84
N THR A 203 3.47 7.54 15.15
CA THR A 203 2.38 6.88 15.89
C THR A 203 1.44 7.87 16.55
N ASP A 204 1.80 9.15 16.60
CA ASP A 204 1.12 10.19 17.37
C ASP A 204 0.55 11.31 16.47
N ASP A 205 1.18 11.61 15.34
CA ASP A 205 0.71 12.62 14.42
C ASP A 205 -0.39 12.08 13.48
N LEU A 206 -1.26 12.99 13.01
CA LEU A 206 -2.20 12.69 11.95
C LEU A 206 -1.51 12.56 10.58
N ASP A 207 -0.38 13.23 10.35
CA ASP A 207 0.51 13.02 9.20
C ASP A 207 1.45 11.83 9.48
N ALA A 208 0.86 10.64 9.56
CA ALA A 208 1.52 9.43 10.03
C ALA A 208 2.35 8.70 8.97
N PHE A 209 2.23 9.09 7.68
CA PHE A 209 2.91 8.44 6.56
C PHE A 209 3.69 9.43 5.73
N ALA A 210 4.83 8.99 5.22
CA ALA A 210 5.64 9.74 4.27
C ALA A 210 6.15 8.86 3.14
N SER A 211 6.50 9.49 2.03
CA SER A 211 7.27 8.91 0.93
C SER A 211 8.63 9.59 0.87
N PRO A 212 9.66 9.08 1.57
CA PRO A 212 10.90 9.82 1.81
C PRO A 212 11.69 10.13 0.55
N ASN A 213 11.67 9.19 -0.43
CA ASN A 213 12.47 9.23 -1.64
C ASN A 213 11.65 9.44 -2.93
N TYR A 214 10.34 9.66 -2.83
CA TYR A 214 9.49 9.91 -3.98
C TYR A 214 8.43 10.96 -3.68
N HIS A 215 8.01 11.72 -4.70
CA HIS A 215 7.00 12.76 -4.53
C HIS A 215 5.60 12.17 -4.31
N ALA A 216 4.73 12.94 -3.64
CA ALA A 216 3.31 12.67 -3.64
C ALA A 216 2.75 12.73 -5.08
N LEU A 217 1.78 11.88 -5.39
CA LEU A 217 1.09 11.87 -6.69
C LEU A 217 -0.04 12.89 -6.73
N VAL A 218 -0.64 13.17 -5.57
CA VAL A 218 -1.68 14.19 -5.40
C VAL A 218 -1.48 14.87 -4.06
N ASP A 219 -1.59 16.20 -4.06
CA ASP A 219 -1.74 17.01 -2.86
C ASP A 219 -3.15 17.60 -2.82
N VAL A 220 -3.79 17.52 -1.65
CA VAL A 220 -5.12 18.06 -1.39
C VAL A 220 -5.00 19.32 -0.52
N GLY A 221 -5.36 20.45 -1.12
CA GLY A 221 -5.48 21.75 -0.44
C GLY A 221 -6.92 22.25 -0.54
N ILE A 222 -7.12 23.48 -1.05
CA ILE A 222 -8.44 23.97 -1.43
C ILE A 222 -9.02 23.13 -2.59
N GLY A 223 -8.13 22.63 -3.45
CA GLY A 223 -8.44 21.71 -4.55
C GLY A 223 -7.44 20.57 -4.60
N PHE A 224 -7.66 19.65 -5.53
CA PHE A 224 -6.79 18.51 -5.79
C PHE A 224 -5.72 18.89 -6.81
N ARG A 225 -4.46 18.83 -6.45
CA ARG A 225 -3.32 19.04 -7.34
C ARG A 225 -2.72 17.70 -7.72
N VAL A 226 -2.95 17.27 -8.95
CA VAL A 226 -2.44 16.01 -9.51
C VAL A 226 -1.10 16.27 -10.21
N TYR A 227 -0.12 15.41 -9.96
CA TYR A 227 1.22 15.51 -10.56
C TYR A 227 1.40 14.39 -11.60
N ASP A 228 0.82 14.56 -12.77
CA ASP A 228 0.73 13.55 -13.85
C ASP A 228 2.10 12.96 -14.26
N HIS A 229 3.17 13.75 -14.14
CA HIS A 229 4.51 13.30 -14.50
C HIS A 229 5.12 12.30 -13.52
N TYR A 230 4.57 12.19 -12.29
CA TYR A 230 4.95 11.16 -11.32
C TYR A 230 4.07 9.92 -11.41
N ILE A 231 2.90 10.02 -12.04
CA ILE A 231 1.95 8.89 -12.16
C ILE A 231 2.42 7.94 -13.27
N LYS A 232 2.34 6.64 -13.02
CA LYS A 232 2.63 5.62 -14.03
C LYS A 232 1.66 5.72 -15.19
N LYS A 233 2.19 5.55 -16.41
CA LYS A 233 1.35 5.46 -17.60
C LYS A 233 0.74 4.08 -17.71
N ILE A 234 -0.49 4.01 -18.20
CA ILE A 234 -1.15 2.75 -18.50
C ILE A 234 -0.43 2.05 -19.64
N ASP A 235 -0.09 0.79 -19.44
CA ASP A 235 0.32 -0.10 -20.52
C ASP A 235 -0.93 -0.82 -21.06
N LEU A 236 -1.47 -0.33 -22.16
CA LEU A 236 -2.67 -0.89 -22.78
C LEU A 236 -2.45 -2.31 -23.36
N CYS A 237 -1.19 -2.71 -23.56
CA CYS A 237 -0.86 -4.05 -24.05
C CYS A 237 -0.86 -5.10 -22.91
N LYS A 238 -0.83 -4.64 -21.66
CA LYS A 238 -0.75 -5.53 -20.51
C LYS A 238 -2.14 -5.77 -19.92
N GLN A 239 -2.53 -7.03 -19.85
CA GLN A 239 -3.77 -7.42 -19.16
C GLN A 239 -3.57 -7.39 -17.65
N PHE A 240 -4.63 -7.04 -16.92
CA PHE A 240 -4.63 -7.13 -15.46
C PHE A 240 -4.57 -8.58 -15.00
N THR A 241 -3.61 -8.91 -14.15
CA THR A 241 -3.45 -10.23 -13.53
C THR A 241 -3.08 -10.09 -12.06
N VAL A 242 -3.38 -11.12 -11.27
CA VAL A 242 -3.06 -11.14 -9.84
C VAL A 242 -2.10 -12.27 -9.53
N PHE A 243 -0.96 -11.93 -8.96
CA PHE A 243 0.04 -12.89 -8.50
C PHE A 243 -0.17 -13.22 -7.03
N THR A 244 -0.30 -14.50 -6.69
CA THR A 244 -0.61 -14.97 -5.33
C THR A 244 0.45 -15.87 -4.70
N GLU A 245 1.49 -16.26 -5.47
CA GLU A 245 2.52 -17.21 -5.03
C GLU A 245 3.64 -16.50 -4.26
N LEU A 246 3.28 -15.77 -3.18
CA LEU A 246 4.26 -15.10 -2.34
C LEU A 246 5.03 -16.10 -1.49
N ASN A 247 6.36 -15.94 -1.43
CA ASN A 247 7.19 -16.72 -0.50
C ASN A 247 7.39 -15.93 0.82
N PRO A 248 6.84 -16.39 1.95
CA PRO A 248 6.94 -15.69 3.23
C PRO A 248 8.25 -15.96 3.98
N ASN A 249 9.16 -16.77 3.44
CA ASN A 249 10.43 -17.15 4.08
C ASN A 249 11.49 -16.03 4.00
N VAL A 250 11.06 -14.82 4.31
CA VAL A 250 11.87 -13.59 4.27
C VAL A 250 12.02 -13.04 5.68
N ALA A 251 13.23 -12.62 6.03
CA ALA A 251 13.53 -12.01 7.31
C ALA A 251 14.15 -10.60 7.12
N VAL A 252 14.10 -9.80 8.17
CA VAL A 252 14.71 -8.47 8.23
C VAL A 252 15.75 -8.46 9.34
N LEU A 253 16.94 -7.93 9.05
CA LEU A 253 18.02 -7.75 10.01
C LEU A 253 18.53 -6.31 9.96
N GLU A 254 18.51 -5.64 11.09
CA GLU A 254 19.15 -4.34 11.25
C GLU A 254 20.57 -4.51 11.78
N PHE A 255 21.55 -3.84 11.14
CA PHE A 255 22.90 -3.77 11.67
C PHE A 255 22.99 -2.75 12.81
N PHE A 256 23.72 -3.09 13.85
CA PHE A 256 23.99 -2.22 15.00
C PHE A 256 25.46 -2.37 15.46
N PRO A 257 26.04 -1.38 16.17
CA PRO A 257 27.49 -1.34 16.44
C PRO A 257 28.07 -2.53 17.19
N THR A 258 27.24 -3.24 17.97
CA THR A 258 27.68 -4.41 18.78
C THR A 258 27.32 -5.76 18.16
N ILE A 259 26.88 -5.79 16.90
CA ILE A 259 26.57 -7.04 16.21
C ILE A 259 27.84 -7.90 16.09
N THR A 260 27.74 -9.19 16.35
CA THR A 260 28.84 -10.14 16.22
C THR A 260 28.62 -11.10 15.06
N ALA A 261 29.69 -11.75 14.59
CA ALA A 261 29.59 -12.75 13.54
C ALA A 261 28.73 -13.95 13.97
N GLU A 262 28.76 -14.32 15.25
CA GLU A 262 27.95 -15.39 15.81
C GLU A 262 26.45 -15.05 15.75
N MET A 263 26.07 -13.82 16.16
CA MET A 263 24.67 -13.36 16.07
C MET A 263 24.18 -13.37 14.63
N LEU A 264 24.98 -12.82 13.72
CA LEU A 264 24.66 -12.77 12.30
C LEU A 264 24.55 -14.19 11.70
N SER A 265 25.49 -15.07 12.04
CA SER A 265 25.49 -16.47 11.60
C SER A 265 24.25 -17.22 12.09
N ALA A 266 23.89 -17.06 13.37
CA ALA A 266 22.70 -17.69 13.94
C ALA A 266 21.42 -17.22 13.25
N PHE A 267 21.32 -15.92 12.94
CA PHE A 267 20.17 -15.36 12.21
C PHE A 267 20.08 -15.87 10.78
N LEU A 268 21.17 -15.86 10.02
CA LEU A 268 21.20 -16.29 8.62
C LEU A 268 21.09 -17.81 8.43
N GLN A 269 21.23 -18.58 9.50
CA GLN A 269 21.04 -20.04 9.50
C GLN A 269 19.67 -20.46 10.02
N LEU A 270 18.74 -19.53 10.28
CA LEU A 270 17.37 -19.87 10.67
C LEU A 270 16.73 -20.78 9.61
N PRO A 271 16.08 -21.88 10.04
CA PRO A 271 15.43 -22.81 9.12
C PRO A 271 14.42 -22.09 8.23
N LYS A 272 14.43 -22.44 6.95
CA LYS A 272 13.51 -21.92 5.92
C LYS A 272 13.71 -20.45 5.50
N VAL A 273 14.67 -19.71 6.03
CA VAL A 273 14.96 -18.36 5.51
C VAL A 273 15.63 -18.48 4.14
N GLU A 274 14.96 -17.91 3.12
CA GLU A 274 15.39 -17.90 1.73
C GLU A 274 15.80 -16.50 1.28
N GLY A 275 15.30 -15.46 1.96
CA GLY A 275 15.63 -14.07 1.69
C GLY A 275 15.83 -13.26 2.95
N VAL A 276 16.76 -12.31 2.91
CA VAL A 276 17.03 -11.39 4.03
C VAL A 276 17.18 -9.97 3.52
N VAL A 277 16.38 -9.07 4.07
CA VAL A 277 16.59 -7.63 3.92
C VAL A 277 17.47 -7.16 5.06
N ILE A 278 18.68 -6.68 4.76
CA ILE A 278 19.57 -6.07 5.74
C ILE A 278 19.43 -4.55 5.72
N GLN A 279 19.28 -3.95 6.89
CA GLN A 279 19.31 -2.50 7.08
C GLN A 279 20.71 -2.11 7.57
N SER A 280 21.42 -1.35 6.75
CA SER A 280 22.82 -0.97 6.98
C SER A 280 22.98 0.53 7.26
N PHE A 281 24.15 0.95 7.68
CA PHE A 281 24.43 2.32 8.08
C PHE A 281 24.61 3.26 6.89
N GLY A 282 24.13 4.48 7.01
CA GLY A 282 24.36 5.54 6.03
C GLY A 282 24.03 5.11 4.60
N SER A 283 24.99 5.19 3.69
CA SER A 283 24.82 4.84 2.28
C SER A 283 24.99 3.33 1.97
N GLY A 284 24.76 2.45 2.92
CA GLY A 284 24.81 1.00 2.69
C GLY A 284 25.99 0.30 3.37
N ASN A 285 26.62 0.92 4.37
CA ASN A 285 27.80 0.40 5.02
C ASN A 285 27.47 -0.65 6.11
N VAL A 286 28.26 -1.73 6.14
CA VAL A 286 28.27 -2.73 7.21
C VAL A 286 29.66 -2.77 7.86
N PRO A 287 29.82 -3.39 9.05
CA PRO A 287 31.15 -3.57 9.62
C PRO A 287 32.07 -4.35 8.68
N SER A 288 33.26 -3.82 8.40
CA SER A 288 34.25 -4.39 7.46
C SER A 288 35.09 -5.56 8.04
N LYS A 289 34.69 -6.08 9.20
CA LYS A 289 35.35 -7.24 9.82
C LYS A 289 35.21 -8.46 8.94
N ILE A 290 36.33 -9.17 8.70
CA ILE A 290 36.40 -10.33 7.82
C ILE A 290 35.35 -11.39 8.23
N GLU A 291 35.19 -11.62 9.52
CA GLU A 291 34.26 -12.61 10.06
C GLU A 291 32.78 -12.27 9.69
N ILE A 292 32.40 -11.00 9.68
CA ILE A 292 31.07 -10.53 9.29
C ILE A 292 30.84 -10.77 7.79
N LEU A 293 31.82 -10.38 6.96
CA LEU A 293 31.75 -10.52 5.52
C LEU A 293 31.74 -11.99 5.06
N GLU A 294 32.49 -12.86 5.75
CA GLU A 294 32.45 -14.30 5.49
C GLU A 294 31.10 -14.93 5.82
N VAL A 295 30.45 -14.50 6.89
CA VAL A 295 29.10 -14.97 7.23
C VAL A 295 28.10 -14.61 6.14
N LEU A 296 28.14 -13.37 5.64
CA LEU A 296 27.28 -12.93 4.52
C LEU A 296 27.57 -13.73 3.24
N ARG A 297 28.85 -13.89 2.89
CA ARG A 297 29.29 -14.69 1.73
C ARG A 297 28.79 -16.13 1.81
N ASN A 298 28.92 -16.74 2.96
CA ASN A 298 28.49 -18.11 3.19
C ASN A 298 26.97 -18.27 3.05
N ALA A 299 26.18 -17.27 3.49
CA ALA A 299 24.73 -17.28 3.33
C ALA A 299 24.34 -17.17 1.85
N VAL A 300 24.93 -16.23 1.09
CA VAL A 300 24.69 -16.09 -0.35
C VAL A 300 25.08 -17.37 -1.11
N ASN A 301 26.24 -17.98 -0.79
CA ASN A 301 26.67 -19.23 -1.39
C ASN A 301 25.74 -20.42 -1.11
N LYS A 302 25.00 -20.37 -0.01
CA LYS A 302 23.95 -21.35 0.34
C LYS A 302 22.60 -21.05 -0.33
N GLY A 303 22.51 -19.99 -1.13
CA GLY A 303 21.31 -19.62 -1.86
C GLY A 303 20.36 -18.67 -1.08
N VAL A 304 20.81 -18.06 0.01
CA VAL A 304 20.04 -17.01 0.68
C VAL A 304 20.20 -15.71 -0.10
N MET A 305 19.10 -15.14 -0.57
CA MET A 305 19.09 -13.84 -1.23
C MET A 305 19.19 -12.73 -0.18
N ILE A 306 20.21 -11.87 -0.29
CA ILE A 306 20.40 -10.75 0.64
C ILE A 306 20.24 -9.44 -0.14
N VAL A 307 19.39 -8.56 0.36
CA VAL A 307 19.17 -7.19 -0.15
C VAL A 307 19.60 -6.20 0.90
N ASN A 308 20.44 -5.24 0.52
CA ASN A 308 20.94 -4.19 1.39
C ASN A 308 20.16 -2.89 1.16
N ILE A 309 19.51 -2.38 2.21
CA ILE A 309 18.87 -1.05 2.24
C ILE A 309 19.50 -0.20 3.33
N THR A 310 19.31 1.12 3.25
CA THR A 310 19.76 2.01 4.32
C THR A 310 18.77 2.05 5.49
N ILE A 311 19.28 2.15 6.72
CA ILE A 311 18.48 2.45 7.92
C ILE A 311 17.97 3.91 7.91
N CYS A 312 18.61 4.78 7.11
CA CYS A 312 18.19 6.17 7.02
C CYS A 312 16.83 6.26 6.31
N ALA A 313 15.92 7.03 6.87
CA ALA A 313 14.60 7.23 6.29
C ALA A 313 14.65 7.83 4.86
N LYS A 314 15.71 8.61 4.53
CA LYS A 314 15.89 9.23 3.21
C LYS A 314 17.31 8.97 2.69
N GLY A 315 17.40 8.69 1.41
CA GLY A 315 18.66 8.41 0.73
C GLY A 315 18.63 7.03 0.04
N ASN A 316 19.77 6.59 -0.45
CA ASN A 316 19.92 5.33 -1.16
C ASN A 316 21.19 4.60 -0.74
N VAL A 317 21.23 3.31 -1.03
CA VAL A 317 22.46 2.51 -0.96
C VAL A 317 23.31 2.83 -2.18
N SER A 318 24.58 3.19 -1.94
CA SER A 318 25.54 3.52 -2.98
C SER A 318 26.83 2.71 -2.80
N TYR A 319 27.34 2.19 -3.88
CA TYR A 319 28.63 1.48 -3.91
C TYR A 319 29.84 2.41 -4.04
N SER A 320 29.69 3.70 -3.79
CA SER A 320 30.77 4.69 -3.83
C SER A 320 31.83 4.47 -2.75
N TYR A 321 31.54 3.68 -1.73
CA TYR A 321 32.45 3.34 -0.65
C TYR A 321 32.98 1.91 -0.83
N GLU A 322 34.22 1.67 -0.37
CA GLU A 322 34.88 0.36 -0.44
C GLU A 322 34.05 -0.75 0.18
N THR A 323 33.41 -0.48 1.33
CA THR A 323 32.54 -1.43 2.02
C THR A 323 31.31 -1.82 1.21
N GLY A 324 30.72 -0.90 0.46
CA GLY A 324 29.62 -1.18 -0.45
C GLY A 324 30.02 -2.09 -1.59
N LYS A 325 31.20 -1.86 -2.18
CA LYS A 325 31.72 -2.68 -3.26
C LYS A 325 32.01 -4.13 -2.83
N VAL A 326 32.53 -4.31 -1.60
CA VAL A 326 32.74 -5.64 -1.04
C VAL A 326 31.41 -6.42 -0.90
N LEU A 327 30.32 -5.76 -0.54
CA LEU A 327 29.00 -6.41 -0.47
C LEU A 327 28.50 -6.84 -1.86
N GLU A 328 28.71 -6.03 -2.88
CA GLU A 328 28.40 -6.39 -4.27
C GLU A 328 29.20 -7.62 -4.71
N ASP A 329 30.51 -7.66 -4.43
CA ASP A 329 31.39 -8.80 -4.75
C ASP A 329 31.00 -10.09 -4.02
N ILE A 330 30.37 -9.98 -2.86
CA ILE A 330 29.79 -11.10 -2.12
C ILE A 330 28.51 -11.62 -2.80
N GLY A 331 27.81 -10.78 -3.57
CA GLY A 331 26.53 -11.07 -4.19
C GLY A 331 25.32 -10.52 -3.42
N VAL A 332 25.54 -9.58 -2.52
CA VAL A 332 24.45 -8.82 -1.88
C VAL A 332 23.85 -7.84 -2.90
N VAL A 333 22.55 -7.81 -2.99
CA VAL A 333 21.82 -6.92 -3.92
C VAL A 333 21.65 -5.54 -3.29
N SER A 334 21.95 -4.46 -4.06
CA SER A 334 21.56 -3.10 -3.66
C SER A 334 20.05 -2.96 -3.70
N GLY A 335 19.48 -2.46 -2.62
CA GLY A 335 18.07 -2.07 -2.57
C GLY A 335 17.85 -0.61 -3.00
N GLU A 336 18.90 0.09 -3.43
CA GLU A 336 18.82 1.50 -3.83
C GLU A 336 18.12 2.34 -2.75
N ASP A 337 17.00 3.00 -3.10
CA ASP A 337 16.19 3.84 -2.24
C ASP A 337 14.87 3.15 -1.77
N LEU A 338 14.83 1.81 -1.80
CA LEU A 338 13.68 1.05 -1.29
C LEU A 338 13.40 1.35 0.18
N THR A 339 12.12 1.46 0.52
CA THR A 339 11.69 1.36 1.91
C THR A 339 11.79 -0.09 2.40
N ILE A 340 11.83 -0.31 3.71
CA ILE A 340 11.87 -1.67 4.27
C ILE A 340 10.64 -2.47 3.88
N GLU A 341 9.47 -1.84 3.85
CA GLU A 341 8.20 -2.45 3.47
C GLU A 341 8.22 -2.90 2.00
N ALA A 342 8.72 -2.04 1.11
CA ALA A 342 8.86 -2.36 -0.29
C ALA A 342 9.90 -3.45 -0.54
N ALA A 343 11.04 -3.40 0.14
CA ALA A 343 12.10 -4.40 0.02
C ALA A 343 11.61 -5.79 0.47
N LEU A 344 10.93 -5.88 1.62
CA LEU A 344 10.36 -7.13 2.12
C LEU A 344 9.28 -7.67 1.17
N ALA A 345 8.34 -6.84 0.75
CA ALA A 345 7.25 -7.25 -0.15
C ALA A 345 7.79 -7.70 -1.51
N LYS A 346 8.77 -6.97 -2.08
CA LYS A 346 9.44 -7.34 -3.32
C LYS A 346 10.18 -8.67 -3.19
N MET A 347 10.89 -8.89 -2.08
CA MET A 347 11.57 -10.15 -1.81
C MET A 347 10.59 -11.32 -1.76
N CYS A 348 9.46 -11.17 -1.04
CA CYS A 348 8.40 -12.19 -1.00
C CYS A 348 7.85 -12.50 -2.40
N TYR A 349 7.67 -11.48 -3.22
CA TYR A 349 7.23 -11.60 -4.60
C TYR A 349 8.27 -12.31 -5.48
N VAL A 350 9.53 -11.85 -5.46
CA VAL A 350 10.60 -12.37 -6.31
C VAL A 350 10.92 -13.84 -5.98
N LEU A 351 10.97 -14.19 -4.70
CA LEU A 351 11.18 -15.58 -4.28
C LEU A 351 10.00 -16.49 -4.60
N GLY A 352 8.81 -15.94 -4.78
CA GLY A 352 7.61 -16.67 -5.19
C GLY A 352 7.51 -16.88 -6.71
N LEU A 353 8.28 -16.16 -7.53
CA LEU A 353 8.23 -16.32 -8.99
C LEU A 353 8.64 -17.74 -9.40
N PRO A 354 7.82 -18.44 -10.21
CA PRO A 354 8.15 -19.79 -10.67
C PRO A 354 9.31 -19.77 -11.70
N ASP A 355 9.96 -20.90 -11.87
CA ASP A 355 10.89 -21.22 -12.97
C ASP A 355 12.08 -20.27 -13.13
N LEU A 356 12.41 -19.45 -12.12
CA LEU A 356 13.59 -18.60 -12.13
C LEU A 356 14.72 -19.22 -11.32
N THR A 357 15.91 -19.18 -11.89
CA THR A 357 17.16 -19.48 -11.19
C THR A 357 17.46 -18.42 -10.13
N PHE A 358 18.35 -18.72 -9.19
CA PHE A 358 18.78 -17.75 -8.17
C PHE A 358 19.35 -16.45 -8.81
N GLN A 359 20.12 -16.56 -9.88
CA GLN A 359 20.70 -15.41 -10.58
C GLN A 359 19.63 -14.54 -11.28
N GLU A 360 18.65 -15.17 -11.91
CA GLU A 360 17.52 -14.45 -12.52
C GLU A 360 16.68 -13.73 -11.46
N ARG A 361 16.42 -14.36 -10.33
CA ARG A 361 15.73 -13.70 -9.20
C ARG A 361 16.52 -12.50 -8.68
N MET A 362 17.84 -12.61 -8.55
CA MET A 362 18.70 -11.48 -8.18
C MET A 362 18.59 -10.34 -9.20
N GLN A 363 18.51 -10.65 -10.48
CA GLN A 363 18.35 -9.65 -11.54
C GLN A 363 16.99 -8.95 -11.45
N VAL A 364 15.91 -9.71 -11.21
CA VAL A 364 14.58 -9.15 -10.99
C VAL A 364 14.57 -8.26 -9.73
N MET A 365 15.27 -8.68 -8.66
CA MET A 365 15.34 -7.88 -7.43
C MET A 365 16.06 -6.53 -7.62
N ARG A 366 17.04 -6.47 -8.54
CA ARG A 366 17.78 -5.24 -8.89
C ARG A 366 17.00 -4.29 -9.79
N SER A 367 15.96 -4.75 -10.48
CA SER A 367 15.22 -3.94 -11.45
C SER A 367 14.03 -3.21 -10.80
N ASP A 368 13.68 -2.03 -11.31
CA ASP A 368 12.41 -1.37 -10.96
C ASP A 368 11.25 -2.09 -11.65
N LEU A 369 10.34 -2.66 -10.86
CA LEU A 369 9.19 -3.41 -11.37
C LEU A 369 7.92 -2.57 -11.39
N ARG A 370 7.70 -1.79 -10.35
CA ARG A 370 6.44 -1.08 -10.09
C ARG A 370 6.65 0.39 -9.67
N GLY A 371 7.84 0.93 -9.91
CA GLY A 371 8.21 2.29 -9.49
C GLY A 371 8.61 2.35 -8.01
N GLU A 372 8.97 1.22 -7.43
CA GLU A 372 9.33 1.08 -6.03
C GLU A 372 10.72 1.60 -5.70
N MET A 373 11.58 1.73 -6.70
CA MET A 373 12.96 2.18 -6.51
C MET A 373 13.41 3.09 -7.65
N THR A 374 14.39 3.93 -7.36
CA THR A 374 15.07 4.78 -8.35
C THR A 374 16.39 4.13 -8.72
N ILE A 375 16.51 3.66 -9.94
CA ILE A 375 17.76 3.06 -10.43
C ILE A 375 18.77 4.20 -10.69
N THR A 376 19.85 4.21 -9.93
CA THR A 376 20.95 5.17 -10.15
C THR A 376 21.80 4.65 -11.31
N MET A 377 21.80 5.36 -12.44
CA MET A 377 22.77 5.05 -13.51
C MET A 377 24.15 5.42 -13.00
N ASN A 378 25.02 4.44 -12.83
CA ASN A 378 26.43 4.69 -12.58
C ASN A 378 27.02 5.41 -13.82
N THR A 379 27.22 6.72 -13.69
CA THR A 379 27.91 7.55 -14.70
C THR A 379 29.43 7.34 -14.61
#